data_75a829fdb99f3b84856e80c570573ad6
#
_entry.id   75a829fdb99f3b84856e80c570573ad6
#
_cell.length_a   1.000
_cell.length_b   1.000
_cell.length_c   1.000
_cell.angle_alpha   90.00
_cell.angle_beta   90.00
_cell.angle_gamma   90.00
#
_symmetry.space_group_name_H-M   'P 1'
#
loop_
_entity.id
_entity.type
_entity.pdbx_description
1 polymer ?
#
loop_
_entity_poly.entity_id
_entity_poly.type
_entity_poly.pdbx_seq_one_letter_code
_entity_poly.pdbx_strand_id
1 'polypeptide(L)'
;MKRLVAIVEDEPAIRELLRVNLVDAGYDVTEAPDAEAAQRSLQHELPDLLLLDWMLPGQSGLALARRLRGDARTRELPIIMVTARSDEADKVAGLEAWVDDYVTKPFSPRELKARIKAVLRRRAPEAAQELLEVGALRLDPVAHRVTASGQEVTLGPTEFRLLRFLMARPHRVHSRAQLLDMVWGDHVYIEERTVDVHIRRLRVALEPSGAAPMIETVRGSGYRLVGRVADAPSRAGTGTG
;
A
#
# COMPACT_ATOMS: atom_id res chain seq x y z
N MET A 1 -5.57 21.03 2.23
CA MET A 1 -6.89 20.60 2.74
C MET A 1 -6.68 19.55 3.81
N LYS A 2 -7.53 19.50 4.83
CA LYS A 2 -7.53 18.39 5.78
C LYS A 2 -8.12 17.16 5.10
N ARG A 3 -7.67 15.97 5.49
CA ARG A 3 -8.23 14.72 4.96
C ARG A 3 -9.52 14.38 5.68
N LEU A 4 -10.51 13.90 4.93
CA LEU A 4 -11.82 13.51 5.44
C LEU A 4 -11.82 12.02 5.77
N VAL A 5 -12.18 11.68 7.01
CA VAL A 5 -12.36 10.28 7.46
C VAL A 5 -13.84 10.08 7.81
N ALA A 6 -14.47 9.10 7.20
CA ALA A 6 -15.84 8.71 7.56
C ALA A 6 -15.79 7.58 8.61
N ILE A 7 -16.66 7.68 9.63
CA ILE A 7 -16.86 6.69 10.68
C ILE A 7 -18.24 6.06 10.48
N VAL A 8 -18.30 4.74 10.43
CA VAL A 8 -19.55 3.96 10.43
C VAL A 8 -19.52 3.02 11.63
N GLU A 9 -20.26 3.38 12.64
CA GLU A 9 -20.27 2.74 13.97
C GLU A 9 -21.65 2.97 14.60
N ASP A 10 -22.32 1.93 15.04
CA ASP A 10 -23.67 2.05 15.63
C ASP A 10 -23.64 2.51 17.09
N GLU A 11 -22.62 2.14 17.85
CA GLU A 11 -22.49 2.51 19.24
C GLU A 11 -22.05 3.98 19.41
N PRO A 12 -22.92 4.87 19.98
CA PRO A 12 -22.61 6.30 20.02
C PRO A 12 -21.34 6.63 20.82
N ALA A 13 -21.05 5.87 21.88
CA ALA A 13 -19.88 6.09 22.73
C ALA A 13 -18.56 5.78 21.97
N ILE A 14 -18.54 4.71 21.18
CA ILE A 14 -17.38 4.35 20.37
C ILE A 14 -17.23 5.33 19.20
N ARG A 15 -18.34 5.69 18.57
CA ARG A 15 -18.34 6.67 17.46
C ARG A 15 -17.77 8.02 17.91
N GLU A 16 -18.21 8.52 19.08
CA GLU A 16 -17.70 9.76 19.68
C GLU A 16 -16.20 9.64 20.04
N LEU A 17 -15.78 8.50 20.63
CA LEU A 17 -14.36 8.24 20.91
C LEU A 17 -13.50 8.31 19.65
N LEU A 18 -13.95 7.69 18.57
CA LEU A 18 -13.29 7.72 17.27
C LEU A 18 -13.21 9.14 16.74
N ARG A 19 -14.34 9.86 16.76
CA ARG A 19 -14.43 11.25 16.29
C ARG A 19 -13.44 12.17 17.00
N VAL A 20 -13.43 12.18 18.32
CA VAL A 20 -12.54 13.03 19.13
C VAL A 20 -11.07 12.74 18.77
N ASN A 21 -10.68 11.45 18.72
CA ASN A 21 -9.32 11.05 18.42
C ASN A 21 -8.88 11.44 17.00
N LEU A 22 -9.79 11.43 16.03
CA LEU A 22 -9.49 11.81 14.64
C LEU A 22 -9.40 13.33 14.49
N VAL A 23 -10.32 14.08 15.10
CA VAL A 23 -10.27 15.54 15.10
C VAL A 23 -8.98 16.06 15.75
N ASP A 24 -8.59 15.47 16.90
CA ASP A 24 -7.29 15.78 17.55
C ASP A 24 -6.08 15.45 16.68
N ALA A 25 -6.22 14.45 15.79
CA ALA A 25 -5.17 14.09 14.84
C ALA A 25 -5.15 14.99 13.59
N GLY A 26 -6.09 15.94 13.48
CA GLY A 26 -6.16 16.92 12.41
C GLY A 26 -6.98 16.48 11.19
N TYR A 27 -7.79 15.43 11.30
CA TYR A 27 -8.72 14.98 10.26
C TYR A 27 -10.06 15.74 10.35
N ASP A 28 -10.72 15.94 9.21
CA ASP A 28 -12.15 16.23 9.17
C ASP A 28 -12.91 14.90 9.26
N VAL A 29 -14.08 14.90 9.89
CA VAL A 29 -14.80 13.66 10.22
C VAL A 29 -16.26 13.77 9.79
N THR A 30 -16.76 12.71 9.14
CA THR A 30 -18.20 12.46 8.94
C THR A 30 -18.60 11.18 9.67
N GLU A 31 -19.86 11.08 10.07
CA GLU A 31 -20.34 9.99 10.92
C GLU A 31 -21.61 9.39 10.35
N ALA A 32 -21.75 8.06 10.48
CA ALA A 32 -22.96 7.33 10.15
C ALA A 32 -23.22 6.24 11.21
N PRO A 33 -24.45 6.07 11.69
CA PRO A 33 -24.77 5.05 12.68
C PRO A 33 -25.03 3.67 12.09
N ASP A 34 -25.19 3.58 10.77
CA ASP A 34 -25.52 2.35 10.05
C ASP A 34 -25.03 2.38 8.59
N ALA A 35 -25.15 1.24 7.91
CA ALA A 35 -24.69 1.08 6.54
C ALA A 35 -25.49 1.94 5.54
N GLU A 36 -26.79 2.15 5.76
CA GLU A 36 -27.66 2.92 4.90
C GLU A 36 -27.33 4.42 4.98
N ALA A 37 -27.10 4.94 6.19
CA ALA A 37 -26.65 6.31 6.41
C ALA A 37 -25.28 6.55 5.77
N ALA A 38 -24.35 5.58 5.93
CA ALA A 38 -23.05 5.62 5.28
C ALA A 38 -23.17 5.69 3.76
N GLN A 39 -24.01 4.84 3.14
CA GLN A 39 -24.22 4.86 1.69
C GLN A 39 -24.74 6.19 1.19
N ARG A 40 -25.70 6.80 1.91
CA ARG A 40 -26.22 8.13 1.56
C ARG A 40 -25.12 9.19 1.63
N SER A 41 -24.32 9.19 2.69
CA SER A 41 -23.20 10.13 2.85
C SER A 41 -22.18 9.99 1.73
N LEU A 42 -21.78 8.75 1.39
CA LEU A 42 -20.81 8.45 0.33
C LEU A 42 -21.30 8.83 -1.08
N GLN A 43 -22.62 8.97 -1.30
CA GLN A 43 -23.15 9.51 -2.55
C GLN A 43 -22.88 10.99 -2.72
N HIS A 44 -22.86 11.75 -1.62
CA HIS A 44 -22.65 13.20 -1.63
C HIS A 44 -21.16 13.53 -1.65
N GLU A 45 -20.37 12.91 -0.79
CA GLU A 45 -18.95 13.18 -0.66
C GLU A 45 -18.18 11.88 -0.36
N LEU A 46 -17.07 11.67 -1.07
CA LEU A 46 -16.18 10.53 -0.82
C LEU A 46 -15.09 10.94 0.18
N PRO A 47 -14.97 10.22 1.31
CA PRO A 47 -13.87 10.44 2.24
C PRO A 47 -12.55 9.87 1.70
N ASP A 48 -11.44 10.33 2.29
CA ASP A 48 -10.12 9.77 2.04
C ASP A 48 -9.94 8.35 2.66
N LEU A 49 -10.75 8.04 3.70
CA LEU A 49 -10.71 6.76 4.40
C LEU A 49 -12.05 6.50 5.11
N LEU A 50 -12.45 5.24 5.14
CA LEU A 50 -13.62 4.74 5.86
C LEU A 50 -13.17 3.89 7.05
N LEU A 51 -13.56 4.27 8.27
CA LEU A 51 -13.57 3.40 9.45
C LEU A 51 -14.92 2.75 9.52
N LEU A 52 -14.97 1.41 9.54
CA LEU A 52 -16.20 0.66 9.38
C LEU A 52 -16.31 -0.42 10.46
N ASP A 53 -17.32 -0.35 11.31
CA ASP A 53 -17.59 -1.46 12.22
C ASP A 53 -18.07 -2.69 11.44
N TRP A 54 -17.59 -3.83 11.87
CA TRP A 54 -18.01 -5.13 11.37
C TRP A 54 -19.48 -5.41 11.71
N MET A 55 -19.89 -5.11 12.95
CA MET A 55 -21.20 -5.45 13.52
C MET A 55 -22.12 -4.24 13.47
N LEU A 56 -22.70 -3.97 12.32
CA LEU A 56 -23.73 -2.93 12.18
C LEU A 56 -25.13 -3.53 12.19
N PRO A 57 -26.13 -2.78 12.66
CA PRO A 57 -27.53 -3.21 12.60
C PRO A 57 -27.99 -3.29 11.12
N GLY A 58 -28.83 -4.26 10.82
CA GLY A 58 -29.33 -4.48 9.47
C GLY A 58 -28.27 -5.07 8.55
N GLN A 59 -27.60 -4.26 7.77
CA GLN A 59 -26.53 -4.70 6.87
C GLN A 59 -25.17 -4.70 7.59
N SER A 60 -24.47 -5.84 7.65
CA SER A 60 -23.14 -5.91 8.26
C SER A 60 -22.11 -5.04 7.53
N GLY A 61 -21.10 -4.55 8.28
CA GLY A 61 -20.00 -3.77 7.70
C GLY A 61 -19.25 -4.52 6.60
N LEU A 62 -19.08 -5.85 6.72
CA LEU A 62 -18.47 -6.66 5.67
C LEU A 62 -19.29 -6.64 4.38
N ALA A 63 -20.63 -6.72 4.48
CA ALA A 63 -21.52 -6.65 3.32
C ALA A 63 -21.45 -5.26 2.66
N LEU A 64 -21.35 -4.20 3.46
CA LEU A 64 -21.13 -2.85 2.96
C LEU A 64 -19.79 -2.74 2.24
N ALA A 65 -18.69 -3.23 2.83
CA ALA A 65 -17.37 -3.21 2.20
C ALA A 65 -17.35 -3.92 0.85
N ARG A 66 -17.96 -5.11 0.76
CA ARG A 66 -18.11 -5.85 -0.52
C ARG A 66 -18.85 -5.04 -1.57
N ARG A 67 -19.94 -4.41 -1.19
CA ARG A 67 -20.73 -3.56 -2.10
C ARG A 67 -19.92 -2.37 -2.61
N LEU A 68 -19.17 -1.70 -1.71
CA LEU A 68 -18.31 -0.56 -2.07
C LEU A 68 -17.22 -0.97 -3.06
N ARG A 69 -16.66 -2.16 -2.93
CA ARG A 69 -15.67 -2.69 -3.89
C ARG A 69 -16.26 -3.02 -5.26
N GLY A 70 -17.54 -3.35 -5.32
CA GLY A 70 -18.26 -3.61 -6.58
C GLY A 70 -18.64 -2.35 -7.36
N ASP A 71 -18.60 -1.17 -6.73
CA ASP A 71 -18.95 0.10 -7.35
C ASP A 71 -17.69 0.83 -7.84
N ALA A 72 -17.67 1.21 -9.12
CA ALA A 72 -16.54 1.88 -9.78
C ALA A 72 -16.09 3.17 -9.06
N ARG A 73 -17.01 3.85 -8.38
CA ARG A 73 -16.76 5.12 -7.69
C ARG A 73 -16.11 4.92 -6.33
N THR A 74 -16.42 3.82 -5.63
CA THR A 74 -15.97 3.56 -4.25
C THR A 74 -15.00 2.38 -4.14
N ARG A 75 -14.75 1.63 -5.22
CA ARG A 75 -13.87 0.45 -5.19
C ARG A 75 -12.47 0.73 -4.69
N GLU A 76 -11.98 1.95 -4.87
CA GLU A 76 -10.66 2.39 -4.44
C GLU A 76 -10.67 3.10 -3.07
N LEU A 77 -11.84 3.28 -2.43
CA LEU A 77 -11.93 3.90 -1.11
C LEU A 77 -11.20 3.07 -0.06
N PRO A 78 -10.21 3.61 0.66
CA PRO A 78 -9.55 2.91 1.74
C PRO A 78 -10.52 2.55 2.86
N ILE A 79 -10.52 1.29 3.30
CA ILE A 79 -11.41 0.81 4.36
C ILE A 79 -10.57 0.16 5.46
N ILE A 80 -10.72 0.64 6.70
CA ILE A 80 -10.23 -0.02 7.90
C ILE A 80 -11.44 -0.56 8.67
N MET A 81 -11.47 -1.89 8.87
CA MET A 81 -12.51 -2.49 9.73
C MET A 81 -12.17 -2.28 11.19
N VAL A 82 -13.19 -1.91 11.98
CA VAL A 82 -13.12 -1.88 13.45
C VAL A 82 -13.99 -3.02 13.97
N THR A 83 -13.44 -3.94 14.77
CA THR A 83 -14.16 -5.16 15.13
C THR A 83 -13.87 -5.62 16.56
N ALA A 84 -14.88 -6.13 17.26
CA ALA A 84 -14.71 -6.85 18.52
C ALA A 84 -14.25 -8.30 18.30
N ARG A 85 -14.29 -8.82 17.07
CA ARG A 85 -13.93 -10.21 16.76
C ARG A 85 -12.42 -10.34 16.61
N SER A 86 -11.86 -11.26 17.42
CA SER A 86 -10.44 -11.63 17.42
C SER A 86 -10.16 -12.90 16.61
N ASP A 87 -11.19 -13.62 16.15
CA ASP A 87 -11.04 -14.92 15.53
C ASP A 87 -10.34 -14.84 14.18
N GLU A 88 -9.34 -15.70 14.01
CA GLU A 88 -8.43 -15.74 12.87
C GLU A 88 -9.18 -16.02 11.55
N ALA A 89 -10.23 -16.85 11.59
CA ALA A 89 -11.06 -17.17 10.43
C ALA A 89 -11.86 -15.97 9.91
N ASP A 90 -12.37 -15.11 10.82
CA ASP A 90 -13.10 -13.89 10.43
C ASP A 90 -12.15 -12.82 9.88
N LYS A 91 -10.90 -12.77 10.40
CA LYS A 91 -9.85 -11.89 9.88
C LYS A 91 -9.43 -12.29 8.47
N VAL A 92 -9.24 -13.57 8.22
CA VAL A 92 -8.90 -14.11 6.90
C VAL A 92 -10.02 -13.80 5.89
N ALA A 93 -11.28 -14.05 6.25
CA ALA A 93 -12.42 -13.75 5.37
C ALA A 93 -12.59 -12.25 5.05
N GLY A 94 -12.22 -11.36 5.98
CA GLY A 94 -12.22 -9.90 5.78
C GLY A 94 -11.05 -9.43 4.91
N LEU A 95 -9.86 -9.99 5.11
CA LEU A 95 -8.63 -9.64 4.39
C LEU A 95 -8.61 -10.22 2.95
N GLU A 96 -9.16 -11.41 2.73
CA GLU A 96 -9.19 -12.03 1.40
C GLU A 96 -10.06 -11.26 0.40
N ALA A 97 -10.94 -10.40 0.90
CA ALA A 97 -11.92 -9.84 0.02
C ALA A 97 -11.83 -8.33 -0.18
N TRP A 98 -11.71 -7.45 0.86
CA TRP A 98 -12.31 -6.14 0.59
C TRP A 98 -11.84 -4.97 1.47
N VAL A 99 -10.93 -5.17 2.44
CA VAL A 99 -10.48 -4.11 3.35
C VAL A 99 -8.96 -3.92 3.30
N ASP A 100 -8.51 -2.70 3.62
CA ASP A 100 -7.09 -2.35 3.55
C ASP A 100 -6.34 -2.64 4.87
N ASP A 101 -7.07 -2.65 6.01
CA ASP A 101 -6.56 -3.00 7.34
C ASP A 101 -7.74 -3.27 8.30
N TYR A 102 -7.44 -3.75 9.52
CA TYR A 102 -8.42 -3.91 10.59
C TYR A 102 -7.83 -3.51 11.94
N VAL A 103 -8.72 -3.14 12.88
CA VAL A 103 -8.41 -2.80 14.26
C VAL A 103 -9.36 -3.55 15.19
N THR A 104 -8.82 -4.27 16.16
CA THR A 104 -9.64 -4.99 17.14
C THR A 104 -10.01 -4.11 18.33
N LYS A 105 -11.27 -4.14 18.74
CA LYS A 105 -11.74 -3.53 19.99
C LYS A 105 -11.35 -4.42 21.17
N PRO A 106 -10.81 -3.87 22.30
CA PRO A 106 -10.47 -2.48 22.51
C PRO A 106 -9.15 -2.10 21.83
N PHE A 107 -9.10 -0.94 21.19
CA PHE A 107 -7.92 -0.40 20.54
C PHE A 107 -7.34 0.82 21.26
N SER A 108 -6.05 1.04 21.12
CA SER A 108 -5.46 2.29 21.58
C SER A 108 -5.60 3.39 20.52
N PRO A 109 -5.85 4.65 20.92
CA PRO A 109 -5.88 5.78 19.98
C PRO A 109 -4.57 5.92 19.18
N ARG A 110 -3.44 5.55 19.78
CA ARG A 110 -2.13 5.58 19.13
C ARG A 110 -2.03 4.55 18.00
N GLU A 111 -2.55 3.34 18.23
CA GLU A 111 -2.60 2.27 17.24
C GLU A 111 -3.48 2.67 16.05
N LEU A 112 -4.72 3.11 16.33
CA LEU A 112 -5.65 3.56 15.30
C LEU A 112 -5.04 4.66 14.42
N LYS A 113 -4.47 5.70 15.04
CA LYS A 113 -3.80 6.80 14.32
C LYS A 113 -2.63 6.31 13.46
N ALA A 114 -1.85 5.34 13.94
CA ALA A 114 -0.74 4.75 13.19
C ALA A 114 -1.23 3.98 11.95
N ARG A 115 -2.29 3.17 12.09
CA ARG A 115 -2.91 2.40 10.99
C ARG A 115 -3.54 3.31 9.94
N ILE A 116 -4.31 4.32 10.35
CA ILE A 116 -4.88 5.32 9.44
C ILE A 116 -3.76 6.00 8.62
N LYS A 117 -2.70 6.46 9.27
CA LYS A 117 -1.55 7.07 8.58
C LYS A 117 -0.89 6.09 7.61
N ALA A 118 -0.77 4.81 7.97
CA ALA A 118 -0.19 3.80 7.11
C ALA A 118 -1.05 3.54 5.86
N VAL A 119 -2.36 3.37 6.02
CA VAL A 119 -3.31 3.16 4.91
C VAL A 119 -3.36 4.38 4.00
N LEU A 120 -3.51 5.58 4.55
CA LEU A 120 -3.53 6.82 3.77
C LEU A 120 -2.21 7.11 3.04
N ARG A 121 -1.07 6.75 3.62
CA ARG A 121 0.24 6.86 2.97
C ARG A 121 0.37 5.88 1.78
N ARG A 122 -0.17 4.68 1.89
CA ARG A 122 -0.18 3.69 0.79
C ARG A 122 -0.99 4.20 -0.41
N ARG A 123 -1.98 5.06 -0.15
CA ARG A 123 -2.90 5.62 -1.15
C ARG A 123 -2.78 7.13 -1.34
N ALA A 124 -1.70 7.79 -0.85
CA ALA A 124 -1.50 9.22 -1.09
C ALA A 124 -1.40 9.50 -2.61
N PRO A 125 -2.40 10.18 -3.22
CA PRO A 125 -2.52 10.23 -4.68
C PRO A 125 -1.39 11.01 -5.36
N GLU A 126 -0.87 12.06 -4.72
CA GLU A 126 0.05 12.99 -5.39
C GLU A 126 1.47 12.46 -5.55
N ALA A 127 2.04 11.81 -4.53
CA ALA A 127 3.36 11.19 -4.66
C ALA A 127 3.31 9.77 -5.29
N ALA A 128 2.10 9.17 -5.37
CA ALA A 128 1.90 7.82 -5.86
C ALA A 128 1.47 7.76 -7.33
N GLN A 129 1.03 8.89 -7.89
CA GLN A 129 0.62 9.02 -9.31
C GLN A 129 1.70 9.65 -10.18
N GLU A 130 2.75 10.21 -9.56
CA GLU A 130 3.86 10.75 -10.32
C GLU A 130 4.60 9.64 -11.06
N LEU A 131 4.87 9.91 -12.30
CA LEU A 131 5.77 9.12 -13.12
C LEU A 131 7.13 9.05 -12.44
N LEU A 132 7.57 7.86 -12.09
CA LEU A 132 8.88 7.66 -11.49
C LEU A 132 9.92 7.43 -12.60
N GLU A 133 11.01 8.18 -12.55
CA GLU A 133 12.15 8.02 -13.47
C GLU A 133 13.45 7.92 -12.68
N VAL A 134 14.18 6.83 -12.91
CA VAL A 134 15.49 6.60 -12.28
C VAL A 134 16.41 5.97 -13.33
N GLY A 135 17.36 6.73 -13.84
CA GLY A 135 18.23 6.26 -14.91
C GLY A 135 17.46 5.83 -16.15
N ALA A 136 17.61 4.57 -16.55
CA ALA A 136 16.91 3.99 -17.70
C ALA A 136 15.49 3.51 -17.38
N LEU A 137 15.07 3.51 -16.13
CA LEU A 137 13.78 3.01 -15.67
C LEU A 137 12.75 4.13 -15.62
N ARG A 138 11.57 3.85 -16.14
CA ARG A 138 10.39 4.70 -16.05
C ARG A 138 9.20 3.84 -15.62
N LEU A 139 8.48 4.25 -14.57
CA LEU A 139 7.32 3.57 -14.04
C LEU A 139 6.15 4.55 -13.95
N ASP A 140 5.09 4.23 -14.67
CA ASP A 140 3.80 4.92 -14.61
C ASP A 140 2.86 4.13 -13.70
N PRO A 141 2.58 4.62 -12.49
CA PRO A 141 1.72 3.89 -11.57
C PRO A 141 0.24 3.96 -11.95
N VAL A 142 -0.18 4.96 -12.75
CA VAL A 142 -1.56 5.12 -13.20
C VAL A 142 -1.85 4.17 -14.36
N ALA A 143 -0.97 4.14 -15.36
CA ALA A 143 -1.08 3.22 -16.48
C ALA A 143 -0.65 1.79 -16.13
N HIS A 144 -0.12 1.56 -14.92
CA HIS A 144 0.48 0.30 -14.46
C HIS A 144 1.54 -0.23 -15.44
N ARG A 145 2.36 0.70 -15.98
CA ARG A 145 3.35 0.43 -17.03
C ARG A 145 4.76 0.70 -16.55
N VAL A 146 5.67 -0.19 -16.95
CA VAL A 146 7.11 -0.02 -16.73
C VAL A 146 7.83 -0.05 -18.07
N THR A 147 8.76 0.88 -18.28
CA THR A 147 9.70 0.84 -19.39
C THR A 147 11.13 0.95 -18.87
N ALA A 148 12.03 0.27 -19.53
CA ALA A 148 13.47 0.31 -19.26
C ALA A 148 14.22 0.51 -20.58
N SER A 149 15.05 1.54 -20.68
CA SER A 149 15.72 1.93 -21.92
C SER A 149 14.75 2.07 -23.11
N GLY A 150 13.52 2.54 -22.86
CA GLY A 150 12.47 2.69 -23.87
C GLY A 150 11.71 1.41 -24.23
N GLN A 151 12.10 0.25 -23.70
CA GLN A 151 11.42 -1.03 -23.93
C GLN A 151 10.41 -1.30 -22.80
N GLU A 152 9.22 -1.80 -23.16
CA GLU A 152 8.21 -2.18 -22.16
C GLU A 152 8.64 -3.43 -21.39
N VAL A 153 8.48 -3.39 -20.06
CA VAL A 153 8.82 -4.47 -19.15
C VAL A 153 7.56 -4.98 -18.48
N THR A 154 7.21 -6.24 -18.71
CA THR A 154 6.08 -6.89 -18.05
C THR A 154 6.48 -7.39 -16.67
N LEU A 155 5.81 -6.89 -15.63
CA LEU A 155 6.02 -7.28 -14.24
C LEU A 155 4.76 -7.89 -13.64
N GLY A 156 4.95 -8.85 -12.73
CA GLY A 156 3.88 -9.29 -11.84
C GLY A 156 3.50 -8.19 -10.84
N PRO A 157 2.31 -8.28 -10.20
CA PRO A 157 1.83 -7.24 -9.27
C PRO A 157 2.79 -6.97 -8.11
N THR A 158 3.48 -7.99 -7.61
CA THR A 158 4.43 -7.86 -6.50
C THR A 158 5.74 -7.23 -6.96
N GLU A 159 6.27 -7.64 -8.11
CA GLU A 159 7.47 -7.05 -8.72
C GLU A 159 7.25 -5.58 -9.07
N PHE A 160 6.05 -5.23 -9.56
CA PHE A 160 5.67 -3.84 -9.84
C PHE A 160 5.70 -2.99 -8.55
N ARG A 161 5.07 -3.46 -7.46
CA ARG A 161 5.08 -2.75 -6.17
C ARG A 161 6.50 -2.62 -5.60
N LEU A 162 7.30 -3.69 -5.71
CA LEU A 162 8.69 -3.70 -5.25
C LEU A 162 9.54 -2.69 -6.02
N LEU A 163 9.46 -2.69 -7.36
CA LEU A 163 10.17 -1.73 -8.20
C LEU A 163 9.75 -0.29 -7.89
N ARG A 164 8.45 -0.03 -7.81
CA ARG A 164 7.90 1.27 -7.43
C ARG A 164 8.43 1.76 -6.08
N PHE A 165 8.47 0.89 -5.08
CA PHE A 165 9.00 1.24 -3.76
C PHE A 165 10.48 1.63 -3.82
N LEU A 166 11.29 0.88 -4.57
CA LEU A 166 12.71 1.14 -4.75
C LEU A 166 12.95 2.44 -5.56
N MET A 167 12.15 2.67 -6.62
CA MET A 167 12.24 3.88 -7.47
C MET A 167 11.82 5.15 -6.72
N ALA A 168 10.88 5.07 -5.80
CA ALA A 168 10.49 6.20 -4.97
C ALA A 168 11.59 6.63 -3.97
N ARG A 169 12.62 5.81 -3.76
CA ARG A 169 13.73 6.06 -2.82
C ARG A 169 15.06 5.57 -3.38
N PRO A 170 15.52 6.15 -4.50
CA PRO A 170 16.74 5.71 -5.14
C PRO A 170 17.94 5.92 -4.21
N HIS A 171 18.98 5.10 -4.39
CA HIS A 171 20.24 5.09 -3.63
C HIS A 171 20.11 4.70 -2.16
N ARG A 172 18.89 4.57 -1.60
CA ARG A 172 18.68 4.15 -0.22
C ARG A 172 18.70 2.62 -0.12
N VAL A 173 19.48 2.12 0.85
CA VAL A 173 19.49 0.68 1.19
C VAL A 173 18.26 0.36 2.05
N HIS A 174 17.55 -0.70 1.68
CA HIS A 174 16.40 -1.23 2.40
C HIS A 174 16.68 -2.66 2.84
N SER A 175 16.47 -2.95 4.12
CA SER A 175 16.59 -4.33 4.62
C SER A 175 15.47 -5.23 4.06
N ARG A 176 15.66 -6.54 4.13
CA ARG A 176 14.63 -7.51 3.73
C ARG A 176 13.36 -7.34 4.53
N ALA A 177 13.46 -7.17 5.84
CA ALA A 177 12.33 -6.88 6.72
C ALA A 177 11.59 -5.61 6.28
N GLN A 178 12.29 -4.50 6.02
CA GLN A 178 11.67 -3.27 5.53
C GLN A 178 10.98 -3.44 4.18
N LEU A 179 11.57 -4.19 3.25
CA LEU A 179 10.95 -4.47 1.96
C LEU A 179 9.72 -5.35 2.12
N LEU A 180 9.78 -6.34 3.00
CA LEU A 180 8.65 -7.22 3.31
C LEU A 180 7.48 -6.39 3.84
N ASP A 181 7.69 -5.61 4.91
CA ASP A 181 6.66 -4.77 5.53
C ASP A 181 6.03 -3.78 4.54
N MET A 182 6.87 -3.16 3.69
CA MET A 182 6.41 -2.08 2.80
C MET A 182 5.74 -2.57 1.53
N VAL A 183 6.08 -3.77 1.04
CA VAL A 183 5.57 -4.32 -0.22
C VAL A 183 4.45 -5.32 0.02
N TRP A 184 4.54 -6.12 1.09
CA TRP A 184 3.55 -7.15 1.44
C TRP A 184 2.64 -6.74 2.60
N GLY A 185 3.08 -5.82 3.50
CA GLY A 185 2.35 -5.37 4.68
C GLY A 185 2.66 -6.16 5.95
N ASP A 186 2.33 -5.58 7.12
CA ASP A 186 2.76 -6.03 8.45
C ASP A 186 2.15 -7.36 8.93
N HIS A 187 1.28 -8.02 8.17
CA HIS A 187 0.49 -9.17 8.62
C HIS A 187 0.68 -10.44 7.80
N VAL A 188 1.68 -10.48 6.94
CA VAL A 188 1.94 -11.68 6.15
C VAL A 188 3.08 -12.45 6.82
N TYR A 189 2.78 -13.64 7.38
CA TYR A 189 3.78 -14.60 7.85
C TYR A 189 4.57 -15.17 6.66
N ILE A 190 5.31 -14.29 5.99
CA ILE A 190 6.20 -14.66 4.89
C ILE A 190 7.64 -14.47 5.37
N GLU A 191 8.47 -15.46 5.13
CA GLU A 191 9.88 -15.37 5.44
C GLU A 191 10.57 -14.27 4.61
N GLU A 192 11.54 -13.57 5.19
CA GLU A 192 12.36 -12.56 4.51
C GLU A 192 12.99 -13.04 3.21
N ARG A 193 13.22 -14.35 3.08
CA ARG A 193 13.71 -15.00 1.85
C ARG A 193 12.78 -14.82 0.64
N THR A 194 11.50 -14.58 0.87
CA THR A 194 10.54 -14.29 -0.21
C THR A 194 10.94 -13.02 -0.97
N VAL A 195 11.49 -12.03 -0.29
CA VAL A 195 12.02 -10.81 -0.93
C VAL A 195 13.08 -11.17 -1.96
N ASP A 196 14.01 -12.09 -1.64
CA ASP A 196 15.09 -12.48 -2.54
C ASP A 196 14.56 -13.14 -3.84
N VAL A 197 13.47 -13.90 -3.74
CA VAL A 197 12.80 -14.51 -4.90
C VAL A 197 12.22 -13.44 -5.82
N HIS A 198 11.54 -12.43 -5.26
CA HIS A 198 10.94 -11.35 -6.05
C HIS A 198 11.99 -10.38 -6.61
N ILE A 199 13.06 -10.11 -5.89
CA ILE A 199 14.23 -9.38 -6.42
C ILE A 199 14.84 -10.12 -7.61
N ARG A 200 14.99 -11.44 -7.51
CA ARG A 200 15.50 -12.25 -8.63
C ARG A 200 14.57 -12.17 -9.85
N ARG A 201 13.25 -12.34 -9.65
CA ARG A 201 12.26 -12.24 -10.74
C ARG A 201 12.27 -10.87 -11.38
N LEU A 202 12.36 -9.81 -10.57
CA LEU A 202 12.44 -8.45 -11.04
C LEU A 202 13.71 -8.23 -11.88
N ARG A 203 14.87 -8.73 -11.44
CA ARG A 203 16.11 -8.67 -12.23
C ARG A 203 15.99 -9.40 -13.55
N VAL A 204 15.44 -10.61 -13.57
CA VAL A 204 15.19 -11.38 -14.80
C VAL A 204 14.31 -10.60 -15.77
N ALA A 205 13.25 -9.96 -15.30
CA ALA A 205 12.37 -9.14 -16.15
C ALA A 205 13.09 -7.90 -16.72
N LEU A 206 14.05 -7.34 -15.99
CA LEU A 206 14.84 -6.18 -16.40
C LEU A 206 16.09 -6.52 -17.25
N GLU A 207 16.48 -7.80 -17.33
CA GLU A 207 17.69 -8.24 -18.00
C GLU A 207 17.72 -7.89 -19.50
N PRO A 208 16.62 -8.08 -20.28
CA PRO A 208 16.60 -7.75 -21.71
C PRO A 208 16.89 -6.29 -22.01
N SER A 209 16.52 -5.38 -21.11
CA SER A 209 16.74 -3.94 -21.24
C SER A 209 18.09 -3.46 -20.72
N GLY A 210 18.90 -4.35 -20.14
CA GLY A 210 20.16 -4.00 -19.48
C GLY A 210 20.00 -3.28 -18.13
N ALA A 211 18.77 -3.15 -17.61
CA ALA A 211 18.50 -2.42 -16.37
C ALA A 211 18.62 -3.29 -15.09
N ALA A 212 18.79 -4.61 -15.20
CA ALA A 212 18.91 -5.51 -14.05
C ALA A 212 20.01 -5.09 -13.04
N PRO A 213 21.21 -4.61 -13.46
CA PRO A 213 22.25 -4.16 -12.52
C PRO A 213 21.89 -2.93 -11.71
N MET A 214 20.84 -2.17 -12.09
CA MET A 214 20.36 -1.04 -11.30
C MET A 214 19.83 -1.46 -9.93
N ILE A 215 19.44 -2.74 -9.76
CA ILE A 215 19.06 -3.30 -8.48
C ILE A 215 20.28 -3.95 -7.85
N GLU A 216 20.90 -3.26 -6.91
CA GLU A 216 22.09 -3.74 -6.23
C GLU A 216 21.77 -4.51 -4.95
N THR A 217 22.55 -5.57 -4.69
CA THR A 217 22.56 -6.24 -3.39
C THR A 217 23.67 -5.63 -2.53
N VAL A 218 23.28 -5.09 -1.38
CA VAL A 218 24.22 -4.63 -0.35
C VAL A 218 24.36 -5.75 0.66
N ARG A 219 25.50 -6.46 0.61
CA ARG A 219 25.74 -7.66 1.46
C ARG A 219 25.51 -7.34 2.94
N GLY A 220 24.74 -8.20 3.61
CA GLY A 220 24.37 -8.04 5.02
C GLY A 220 23.33 -6.96 5.32
N SER A 221 23.00 -6.08 4.37
CA SER A 221 22.09 -4.93 4.60
C SER A 221 20.79 -4.99 3.81
N GLY A 222 20.78 -5.62 2.60
CA GLY A 222 19.56 -5.71 1.78
C GLY A 222 19.75 -5.27 0.34
N TYR A 223 18.85 -4.42 -0.17
CA TYR A 223 18.78 -4.02 -1.57
C TYR A 223 18.62 -2.52 -1.74
N ARG A 224 19.11 -1.99 -2.86
CA ARG A 224 18.88 -0.61 -3.28
C ARG A 224 18.73 -0.51 -4.80
N LEU A 225 18.10 0.55 -5.28
CA LEU A 225 18.09 0.92 -6.67
C LEU A 225 19.08 2.07 -6.91
N VAL A 226 19.87 1.98 -7.99
CA VAL A 226 20.82 3.02 -8.39
C VAL A 226 20.46 3.59 -9.76
N GLY A 227 20.70 4.88 -9.97
CA GLY A 227 20.34 5.59 -11.20
C GLY A 227 21.27 5.34 -12.39
N ARG A 228 22.45 4.75 -12.18
CA ARG A 228 23.40 4.37 -13.23
C ARG A 228 23.76 2.90 -13.10
N VAL A 229 23.81 2.22 -14.23
CA VAL A 229 24.58 0.98 -14.33
C VAL A 229 26.04 1.39 -14.20
N ALA A 230 26.77 0.90 -13.19
CA ALA A 230 28.20 1.11 -13.13
C ALA A 230 28.80 0.57 -14.43
N ASP A 231 29.46 1.42 -15.20
CA ASP A 231 30.18 1.02 -16.40
C ASP A 231 31.08 -0.18 -16.03
N ALA A 232 30.91 -1.27 -16.73
CA ALA A 232 31.83 -2.40 -16.61
C ALA A 232 33.25 -1.85 -16.89
N PRO A 233 34.26 -2.19 -16.07
CA PRO A 233 35.61 -1.73 -16.33
C PRO A 233 35.98 -2.09 -17.75
N SER A 234 36.21 -1.07 -18.57
CA SER A 234 36.73 -1.21 -19.94
C SER A 234 37.98 -2.09 -19.87
N ARG A 235 37.92 -3.27 -20.47
CA ARG A 235 39.12 -4.09 -20.68
C ARG A 235 40.02 -3.25 -21.58
N ALA A 236 40.95 -2.54 -20.95
CA ALA A 236 42.04 -1.91 -21.64
C ALA A 236 42.75 -2.99 -22.46
N GLY A 237 42.67 -2.88 -23.76
CA GLY A 237 43.36 -3.75 -24.66
C GLY A 237 44.86 -3.66 -24.40
N THR A 238 45.47 -4.77 -24.03
CA THR A 238 46.89 -5.01 -24.16
C THR A 238 47.20 -5.11 -25.66
N GLY A 239 47.49 -3.96 -26.25
CA GLY A 239 48.15 -3.92 -27.55
C GLY A 239 49.59 -4.36 -27.40
N THR A 240 49.90 -5.49 -27.98
CA THR A 240 51.23 -6.01 -28.20
C THR A 240 51.93 -5.06 -29.21
N GLY A 241 53.10 -4.60 -28.87
CA GLY A 241 54.10 -4.07 -29.76
C GLY A 241 55.44 -4.76 -29.48
#